data_d31ece6d3e283fd0ddd128e8887addbd
#
_entry.id   d31ece6d3e283fd0ddd128e8887addbd
#
_cell.length_a   1.000
_cell.length_b   1.000
_cell.length_c   1.000
_cell.angle_alpha   90.00
_cell.angle_beta   90.00
_cell.angle_gamma   90.00
#
_symmetry.space_group_name_H-M   'P 1'
#
loop_
_entity.id
_entity.type
_entity.pdbx_description
1 polymer ?
#
loop_
_entity_poly.entity_id
_entity_poly.type
_entity_poly.pdbx_seq_one_letter_code
_entity_poly.pdbx_strand_id
1 'polypeptide(L)'
;MLFRSGYAYLGDELLDPSAKDGDPNEEKQTGNTRWTATKTKYFIAAIIPEDVGVGAVVRGIVDEKRPLFTTELRQNTSNSGRFDIYLGPLEYNRMRALGVDLEKTMSLGWAPIRPLGRLVTWSLSKMYAVIPNYGLVFILFAFLVKILLNPLTKKQFSSTKKMQALQPQIKIIKEKFKNDPQKLNKAQTDLFKQEGVNPLGGCLPMLFQMPILIAFFTVFRSTIEFRGAPFFGWITDLSAPDTLF
;
A
#
# COMPACT_ATOMS: atom_id res chain seq x y z
N MET A 1 -4.73 10.24 13.69
CA MET A 1 -5.45 10.58 12.47
C MET A 1 -6.39 9.42 12.15
N LEU A 2 -7.71 9.60 12.29
CA LEU A 2 -8.69 8.57 11.97
C LEU A 2 -8.87 8.54 10.45
N PHE A 3 -8.29 7.52 9.80
CA PHE A 3 -8.52 7.29 8.38
C PHE A 3 -9.96 6.77 8.21
N ARG A 4 -10.81 7.60 7.62
CA ARG A 4 -12.16 7.24 7.21
C ARG A 4 -12.27 7.49 5.72
N SER A 5 -13.02 6.67 5.02
CA SER A 5 -13.31 6.83 3.59
C SER A 5 -14.69 6.27 3.30
N GLY A 6 -15.38 6.87 2.34
CA GLY A 6 -16.63 6.40 1.81
C GLY A 6 -16.42 5.85 0.41
N TYR A 7 -17.14 4.79 0.05
CA TYR A 7 -17.03 4.11 -1.24
C TYR A 7 -18.38 3.74 -1.78
N ALA A 8 -18.49 3.73 -3.09
CA ALA A 8 -19.57 3.05 -3.80
C ALA A 8 -18.99 2.31 -5.02
N TYR A 9 -19.51 1.14 -5.30
CA TYR A 9 -19.08 0.32 -6.42
C TYR A 9 -20.21 0.17 -7.42
N LEU A 10 -20.05 0.78 -8.60
CA LEU A 10 -21.04 0.83 -9.66
C LEU A 10 -20.44 0.23 -10.94
N GLY A 11 -21.10 -0.80 -11.49
CA GLY A 11 -20.54 -1.52 -12.62
C GLY A 11 -19.16 -2.08 -12.26
N ASP A 12 -18.09 -1.51 -12.85
CA ASP A 12 -16.69 -1.84 -12.58
C ASP A 12 -15.88 -0.65 -12.02
N GLU A 13 -16.56 0.45 -11.67
CA GLU A 13 -15.95 1.67 -11.15
C GLU A 13 -16.15 1.81 -9.65
N LEU A 14 -15.08 2.21 -8.96
CA LEU A 14 -15.07 2.49 -7.53
C LEU A 14 -15.05 4.01 -7.31
N LEU A 15 -16.14 4.55 -6.76
CA LEU A 15 -16.17 5.93 -6.28
C LEU A 15 -15.45 6.03 -4.93
N ASP A 16 -14.52 6.97 -4.82
CA ASP A 16 -13.71 7.22 -3.62
C ASP A 16 -13.41 8.72 -3.46
N PRO A 17 -14.43 9.56 -3.23
CA PRO A 17 -14.23 10.99 -3.05
C PRO A 17 -13.43 11.28 -1.78
N SER A 18 -12.53 12.27 -1.84
CA SER A 18 -11.83 12.76 -0.67
C SER A 18 -12.72 13.69 0.15
N ALA A 19 -12.60 13.65 1.49
CA ALA A 19 -13.25 14.65 2.34
C ALA A 19 -12.57 16.01 2.16
N LYS A 20 -13.37 17.09 2.10
CA LYS A 20 -12.92 18.48 2.01
C LYS A 20 -13.37 19.29 3.21
N ASP A 21 -12.60 20.32 3.56
CA ASP A 21 -12.98 21.32 4.54
C ASP A 21 -14.04 22.26 3.93
N GLY A 22 -15.06 22.60 4.71
CA GLY A 22 -16.15 23.47 4.29
C GLY A 22 -17.28 22.69 3.62
N ASP A 23 -17.45 22.86 2.31
CA ASP A 23 -18.55 22.18 1.60
C ASP A 23 -18.27 20.67 1.40
N PRO A 24 -19.29 19.82 1.57
CA PRO A 24 -19.16 18.39 1.33
C PRO A 24 -18.70 18.12 -0.11
N ASN A 25 -17.65 17.33 -0.26
CA ASN A 25 -17.31 16.77 -1.57
C ASN A 25 -18.28 15.62 -1.87
N GLU A 26 -19.21 15.87 -2.78
CA GLU A 26 -20.23 14.91 -3.16
C GLU A 26 -19.93 14.33 -4.55
N GLU A 27 -19.84 13.01 -4.63
CA GLU A 27 -19.85 12.28 -5.88
C GLU A 27 -21.15 11.50 -5.98
N LYS A 28 -21.90 11.75 -7.06
CA LYS A 28 -23.15 11.09 -7.35
C LYS A 28 -23.07 10.45 -8.72
N GLN A 29 -23.36 9.16 -8.77
CA GLN A 29 -23.38 8.43 -10.02
C GLN A 29 -24.64 7.56 -10.11
N THR A 30 -25.21 7.51 -11.30
CA THR A 30 -26.35 6.65 -11.62
C THR A 30 -25.83 5.44 -12.38
N GLY A 31 -26.27 4.25 -12.00
CA GLY A 31 -25.84 3.00 -12.63
C GLY A 31 -25.99 1.81 -11.70
N ASN A 32 -25.62 0.65 -12.20
CA ASN A 32 -25.71 -0.62 -11.49
C ASN A 32 -24.84 -0.61 -10.23
N THR A 33 -25.43 -0.28 -9.09
CA THR A 33 -24.71 -0.21 -7.81
C THR A 33 -24.73 -1.56 -7.13
N ARG A 34 -23.54 -2.15 -6.95
CA ARG A 34 -23.37 -3.43 -6.28
C ARG A 34 -23.33 -3.29 -4.76
N TRP A 35 -22.72 -2.24 -4.26
CA TRP A 35 -22.66 -1.94 -2.82
C TRP A 35 -22.22 -0.50 -2.56
N THR A 36 -22.53 -0.01 -1.37
CA THR A 36 -21.94 1.20 -0.79
C THR A 36 -21.31 0.86 0.55
N ALA A 37 -20.19 1.53 0.90
CA ALA A 37 -19.48 1.22 2.12
C ALA A 37 -18.80 2.45 2.73
N THR A 38 -18.72 2.47 4.04
CA THR A 38 -17.83 3.36 4.80
C THR A 38 -16.78 2.54 5.51
N LYS A 39 -15.53 2.97 5.50
CA LYS A 39 -14.47 2.29 6.23
C LYS A 39 -13.68 3.20 7.16
N THR A 40 -13.18 2.63 8.22
CA THR A 40 -12.14 3.18 9.08
C THR A 40 -10.80 2.52 8.73
N LYS A 41 -9.79 2.73 9.55
CA LYS A 41 -8.47 2.09 9.36
C LYS A 41 -8.55 0.55 9.33
N TYR A 42 -9.43 -0.05 10.14
CA TYR A 42 -9.48 -1.50 10.36
C TYR A 42 -10.85 -2.14 10.17
N PHE A 43 -11.92 -1.35 10.08
CA PHE A 43 -13.28 -1.84 9.97
C PHE A 43 -14.01 -1.21 8.80
N ILE A 44 -14.93 -1.96 8.25
CA ILE A 44 -15.81 -1.54 7.15
C ILE A 44 -17.25 -1.85 7.51
N ALA A 45 -18.15 -0.94 7.13
CA ALA A 45 -19.58 -1.13 7.11
C ALA A 45 -20.02 -1.02 5.65
N ALA A 46 -20.61 -2.07 5.10
CA ALA A 46 -21.08 -2.11 3.72
C ALA A 46 -22.54 -2.52 3.66
N ILE A 47 -23.27 -1.90 2.74
CA ILE A 47 -24.64 -2.24 2.36
C ILE A 47 -24.58 -2.85 0.97
N ILE A 48 -25.02 -4.09 0.85
CA ILE A 48 -24.99 -4.89 -0.37
C ILE A 48 -26.43 -5.22 -0.71
N PRO A 49 -27.02 -4.63 -1.75
CA PRO A 49 -28.37 -4.95 -2.17
C PRO A 49 -28.42 -6.33 -2.85
N GLU A 50 -29.47 -7.10 -2.61
CA GLU A 50 -29.72 -8.36 -3.33
C GLU A 50 -30.00 -8.07 -4.81
N ASP A 51 -30.84 -7.06 -5.07
CA ASP A 51 -31.07 -6.51 -6.42
C ASP A 51 -30.16 -5.30 -6.63
N VAL A 52 -29.53 -5.23 -7.78
CA VAL A 52 -28.57 -4.16 -8.12
C VAL A 52 -29.24 -2.80 -8.01
N GLY A 53 -28.62 -1.88 -7.27
CA GLY A 53 -29.09 -0.52 -7.11
C GLY A 53 -29.01 0.29 -8.41
N VAL A 54 -29.77 1.39 -8.48
CA VAL A 54 -29.84 2.28 -9.66
C VAL A 54 -28.88 3.47 -9.56
N GLY A 55 -28.17 3.64 -8.44
CA GLY A 55 -27.20 4.69 -8.25
C GLY A 55 -26.68 4.76 -6.81
N ALA A 56 -25.65 5.55 -6.62
CA ALA A 56 -25.08 5.82 -5.32
C ALA A 56 -24.66 7.28 -5.17
N VAL A 57 -24.60 7.74 -3.93
CA VAL A 57 -24.02 9.03 -3.57
C VAL A 57 -23.00 8.79 -2.45
N VAL A 58 -21.83 9.35 -2.60
CA VAL A 58 -20.79 9.35 -1.58
C VAL A 58 -20.45 10.79 -1.26
N ARG A 59 -20.57 11.16 0.02
CA ARG A 59 -20.22 12.51 0.51
C ARG A 59 -19.12 12.43 1.53
N GLY A 60 -18.12 13.27 1.38
CA GLY A 60 -17.02 13.43 2.34
C GLY A 60 -16.91 14.87 2.81
N ILE A 61 -16.97 15.09 4.11
CA ILE A 61 -16.76 16.41 4.77
C ILE A 61 -15.72 16.26 5.87
N VAL A 62 -14.96 17.31 6.13
CA VAL A 62 -14.10 17.38 7.32
C VAL A 62 -14.83 18.20 8.39
N ASP A 63 -15.12 17.54 9.50
CA ASP A 63 -15.72 18.14 10.68
C ASP A 63 -14.73 18.05 11.85
N GLU A 64 -14.45 19.18 12.51
CA GLU A 64 -13.48 19.27 13.62
C GLU A 64 -12.15 18.54 13.35
N LYS A 65 -11.58 18.68 12.14
CA LYS A 65 -10.38 17.97 11.65
C LYS A 65 -10.55 16.43 11.50
N ARG A 66 -11.80 15.94 11.51
CA ARG A 66 -12.12 14.52 11.31
C ARG A 66 -12.88 14.34 10.01
N PRO A 67 -12.41 13.48 9.10
CA PRO A 67 -13.18 13.17 7.90
C PRO A 67 -14.41 12.33 8.27
N LEU A 68 -15.59 12.81 7.87
CA LEU A 68 -16.87 12.10 7.97
C LEU A 68 -17.32 11.73 6.57
N PHE A 69 -17.83 10.52 6.40
CA PHE A 69 -18.34 10.04 5.14
C PHE A 69 -19.75 9.51 5.32
N THR A 70 -20.62 9.88 4.38
CA THR A 70 -21.96 9.35 4.24
C THR A 70 -22.06 8.68 2.88
N THR A 71 -22.62 7.47 2.84
CA THR A 71 -22.88 6.76 1.60
C THR A 71 -24.37 6.47 1.51
N GLU A 72 -24.95 6.75 0.36
CA GLU A 72 -26.36 6.48 0.04
C GLU A 72 -26.40 5.49 -1.12
N LEU A 73 -27.20 4.46 -0.96
CA LEU A 73 -27.54 3.54 -2.04
C LEU A 73 -28.94 3.89 -2.52
N ARG A 74 -29.11 4.05 -3.82
CA ARG A 74 -30.38 4.32 -4.45
C ARG A 74 -30.92 3.07 -5.10
N GLN A 75 -32.18 2.78 -4.83
CA GLN A 75 -32.89 1.63 -5.39
C GLN A 75 -34.19 2.07 -5.99
N ASN A 76 -34.69 1.31 -6.94
CA ASN A 76 -36.00 1.57 -7.53
C ASN A 76 -37.12 1.19 -6.53
N THR A 77 -37.99 2.13 -6.18
CA THR A 77 -38.97 2.02 -5.08
C THR A 77 -40.15 1.07 -5.34
N SER A 78 -40.19 0.39 -6.47
CA SER A 78 -41.32 -0.49 -6.82
C SER A 78 -41.31 -1.86 -6.12
N ASN A 79 -40.25 -2.22 -5.37
CA ASN A 79 -40.15 -3.49 -4.65
C ASN A 79 -39.57 -3.32 -3.25
N SER A 80 -39.99 -4.18 -2.32
CA SER A 80 -39.31 -4.36 -1.02
C SER A 80 -37.91 -4.86 -1.26
N GLY A 81 -36.90 -3.98 -1.11
CA GLY A 81 -35.51 -4.35 -1.31
C GLY A 81 -34.96 -5.14 -0.12
N ARG A 82 -34.26 -6.23 -0.39
CA ARG A 82 -33.43 -6.93 0.57
C ARG A 82 -31.99 -6.42 0.49
N PHE A 83 -31.34 -6.32 1.64
CA PHE A 83 -29.98 -5.85 1.77
C PHE A 83 -29.22 -6.75 2.71
N ASP A 84 -28.03 -7.14 2.33
CA ASP A 84 -27.07 -7.70 3.23
C ASP A 84 -26.22 -6.59 3.81
N ILE A 85 -26.00 -6.62 5.13
CA ILE A 85 -25.16 -5.65 5.81
C ILE A 85 -23.91 -6.37 6.32
N TYR A 86 -22.76 -5.98 5.79
CA TYR A 86 -21.48 -6.44 6.31
C TYR A 86 -20.91 -5.41 7.28
N LEU A 87 -20.77 -5.82 8.55
CA LEU A 87 -20.10 -5.04 9.59
C LEU A 87 -18.94 -5.87 10.12
N GLY A 88 -17.73 -5.51 9.78
CA GLY A 88 -16.61 -6.35 10.16
C GLY A 88 -15.23 -5.75 9.90
N PRO A 89 -14.18 -6.54 10.21
CA PRO A 89 -12.81 -6.13 9.96
C PRO A 89 -12.50 -6.09 8.46
N LEU A 90 -11.54 -5.23 8.09
CA LEU A 90 -10.94 -5.19 6.76
C LEU A 90 -10.00 -6.39 6.57
N GLU A 91 -10.58 -7.58 6.43
CA GLU A 91 -9.84 -8.81 6.19
C GLU A 91 -10.06 -9.27 4.74
N TYR A 92 -8.98 -9.35 3.98
CA TYR A 92 -9.04 -9.63 2.54
C TYR A 92 -9.80 -10.92 2.21
N ASN A 93 -9.50 -12.01 2.93
CA ASN A 93 -10.12 -13.30 2.65
C ASN A 93 -11.63 -13.32 2.95
N ARG A 94 -12.06 -12.66 4.04
CA ARG A 94 -13.48 -12.56 4.40
C ARG A 94 -14.26 -11.71 3.41
N MET A 95 -13.72 -10.55 3.04
CA MET A 95 -14.39 -9.66 2.07
C MET A 95 -14.48 -10.29 0.69
N ARG A 96 -13.42 -10.99 0.26
CA ARG A 96 -13.42 -11.74 -1.00
C ARG A 96 -14.42 -12.89 -1.01
N ALA A 97 -14.65 -13.54 0.11
CA ALA A 97 -15.61 -14.64 0.24
C ALA A 97 -17.07 -14.18 0.03
N LEU A 98 -17.37 -12.87 0.16
CA LEU A 98 -18.67 -12.31 -0.15
C LEU A 98 -19.00 -12.29 -1.66
N GLY A 99 -17.98 -12.40 -2.53
CA GLY A 99 -18.18 -12.49 -3.99
C GLY A 99 -18.64 -11.20 -4.67
N VAL A 100 -18.63 -10.06 -3.97
CA VAL A 100 -19.13 -8.77 -4.47
C VAL A 100 -18.01 -7.75 -4.72
N ASP A 101 -16.77 -8.18 -4.78
CA ASP A 101 -15.59 -7.32 -4.97
C ASP A 101 -15.36 -6.27 -3.84
N LEU A 102 -15.85 -6.53 -2.64
CA LEU A 102 -15.72 -5.61 -1.50
C LEU A 102 -14.26 -5.40 -1.10
N GLU A 103 -13.39 -6.38 -1.37
CA GLU A 103 -11.95 -6.30 -1.16
C GLU A 103 -11.26 -5.21 -1.99
N LYS A 104 -11.90 -4.67 -3.03
CA LYS A 104 -11.39 -3.51 -3.78
C LYS A 104 -11.29 -2.24 -2.95
N THR A 105 -12.04 -2.16 -1.83
CA THR A 105 -11.90 -1.06 -0.86
C THR A 105 -10.60 -1.10 -0.10
N MET A 106 -9.91 -2.25 -0.06
CA MET A 106 -8.59 -2.35 0.55
C MET A 106 -7.55 -1.71 -0.36
N SER A 107 -6.97 -0.62 0.10
CA SER A 107 -5.85 0.01 -0.59
C SER A 107 -4.57 -0.82 -0.40
N LEU A 108 -4.43 -1.89 -1.19
CA LEU A 108 -3.20 -2.69 -1.26
C LEU A 108 -2.08 -1.99 -2.06
N GLY A 109 -2.17 -0.65 -2.17
CA GLY A 109 -1.25 0.16 -2.95
C GLY A 109 -1.67 0.34 -4.42
N TRP A 110 -0.83 1.06 -5.18
CA TRP A 110 -1.03 1.31 -6.60
C TRP A 110 -1.12 0.00 -7.40
N ALA A 111 -1.87 0.00 -8.51
CA ALA A 111 -2.19 -1.20 -9.29
C ALA A 111 -1.01 -2.17 -9.54
N PRO A 112 0.21 -1.73 -9.92
CA PRO A 112 1.37 -2.60 -10.09
C PRO A 112 1.88 -3.24 -8.80
N ILE A 113 1.59 -2.63 -7.63
CA ILE A 113 2.07 -3.08 -6.32
C ILE A 113 1.09 -4.06 -5.66
N ARG A 114 -0.18 -4.04 -6.05
CA ARG A 114 -1.23 -4.91 -5.49
C ARG A 114 -0.88 -6.41 -5.49
N PRO A 115 -0.33 -7.00 -6.56
CA PRO A 115 0.04 -8.42 -6.54
C PRO A 115 1.12 -8.72 -5.50
N LEU A 116 2.06 -7.78 -5.31
CA LEU A 116 3.12 -7.93 -4.30
C LEU A 116 2.53 -7.83 -2.88
N GLY A 117 1.61 -6.88 -2.63
CA GLY A 117 0.90 -6.78 -1.35
C GLY A 117 0.11 -8.05 -1.02
N ARG A 118 -0.59 -8.63 -2.02
CA ARG A 118 -1.29 -9.92 -1.87
C ARG A 118 -0.35 -11.07 -1.55
N LEU A 119 0.80 -11.13 -2.22
CA LEU A 119 1.82 -12.16 -1.95
C LEU A 119 2.35 -12.05 -0.52
N VAL A 120 2.64 -10.83 -0.06
CA VAL A 120 3.09 -10.58 1.33
C VAL A 120 2.03 -11.02 2.32
N THR A 121 0.77 -10.58 2.17
CA THR A 121 -0.32 -10.96 3.06
C THR A 121 -0.53 -12.47 3.09
N TRP A 122 -0.56 -13.11 1.92
CA TRP A 122 -0.68 -14.56 1.82
C TRP A 122 0.47 -15.30 2.52
N SER A 123 1.70 -14.85 2.32
CA SER A 123 2.88 -15.45 2.96
C SER A 123 2.81 -15.33 4.48
N LEU A 124 2.48 -14.14 5.00
CA LEU A 124 2.34 -13.92 6.44
C LEU A 124 1.23 -14.77 7.05
N SER A 125 0.05 -14.84 6.40
CA SER A 125 -1.07 -15.68 6.87
C SER A 125 -0.71 -17.18 6.88
N LYS A 126 0.02 -17.65 5.86
CA LYS A 126 0.48 -19.05 5.83
C LYS A 126 1.52 -19.36 6.91
N MET A 127 2.45 -18.43 7.14
CA MET A 127 3.45 -18.58 8.21
C MET A 127 2.78 -18.54 9.59
N TYR A 128 1.80 -17.69 9.80
CA TYR A 128 1.04 -17.60 11.05
C TYR A 128 0.25 -18.88 11.34
N ALA A 129 -0.28 -19.54 10.31
CA ALA A 129 -0.98 -20.82 10.48
C ALA A 129 -0.07 -21.92 11.06
N VAL A 130 1.26 -21.82 10.88
CA VAL A 130 2.26 -22.76 11.41
C VAL A 130 2.82 -22.26 12.75
N ILE A 131 3.07 -20.96 12.85
CA ILE A 131 3.65 -20.30 14.04
C ILE A 131 2.67 -19.22 14.48
N PRO A 132 1.79 -19.47 15.48
CA PRO A 132 0.76 -18.53 15.90
C PRO A 132 1.33 -17.38 16.77
N ASN A 133 2.40 -16.72 16.26
CA ASN A 133 3.03 -15.54 16.85
C ASN A 133 3.51 -14.61 15.73
N TYR A 134 2.81 -13.48 15.53
CA TYR A 134 3.13 -12.55 14.47
C TYR A 134 4.54 -11.94 14.58
N GLY A 135 5.06 -11.72 15.79
CA GLY A 135 6.41 -11.21 15.97
C GLY A 135 7.48 -12.17 15.44
N LEU A 136 7.35 -13.47 15.73
CA LEU A 136 8.23 -14.50 15.18
C LEU A 136 8.04 -14.63 13.66
N VAL A 137 6.80 -14.59 13.18
CA VAL A 137 6.49 -14.60 11.74
C VAL A 137 7.20 -13.45 11.03
N PHE A 138 7.20 -12.24 11.58
CA PHE A 138 7.91 -11.10 10.98
C PHE A 138 9.41 -11.30 10.90
N ILE A 139 10.03 -11.82 11.95
CA ILE A 139 11.47 -12.10 11.97
C ILE A 139 11.82 -13.13 10.90
N LEU A 140 11.07 -14.24 10.85
CA LEU A 140 11.29 -15.30 9.86
C LEU A 140 11.04 -14.81 8.44
N PHE A 141 9.97 -14.03 8.24
CA PHE A 141 9.65 -13.44 6.96
C PHE A 141 10.73 -12.46 6.48
N ALA A 142 11.23 -11.58 7.37
CA ALA A 142 12.33 -10.68 7.06
C ALA A 142 13.61 -11.45 6.68
N PHE A 143 13.88 -12.55 7.36
CA PHE A 143 15.02 -13.43 7.06
C PHE A 143 14.87 -14.09 5.68
N LEU A 144 13.68 -14.61 5.36
CA LEU A 144 13.35 -15.20 4.07
C LEU A 144 13.53 -14.17 2.94
N VAL A 145 12.97 -12.98 3.09
CA VAL A 145 13.12 -11.89 2.12
C VAL A 145 14.59 -11.49 1.94
N LYS A 146 15.36 -11.43 3.03
CA LYS A 146 16.79 -11.15 2.99
C LYS A 146 17.57 -12.20 2.20
N ILE A 147 17.27 -13.48 2.39
CA ILE A 147 17.89 -14.58 1.63
C ILE A 147 17.53 -14.45 0.15
N LEU A 148 16.25 -14.23 -0.16
CA LEU A 148 15.76 -14.12 -1.53
C LEU A 148 16.40 -12.94 -2.28
N LEU A 149 16.59 -11.79 -1.60
CA LEU A 149 17.18 -10.59 -2.18
C LEU A 149 18.71 -10.55 -2.11
N ASN A 150 19.35 -11.50 -1.41
CA ASN A 150 20.82 -11.53 -1.23
C ASN A 150 21.60 -11.51 -2.57
N PRO A 151 21.26 -12.30 -3.61
CA PRO A 151 21.99 -12.26 -4.87
C PRO A 151 21.92 -10.90 -5.57
N LEU A 152 20.76 -10.22 -5.47
CA LEU A 152 20.59 -8.87 -6.00
C LEU A 152 21.43 -7.85 -5.23
N THR A 153 21.41 -7.95 -3.90
CA THR A 153 22.18 -7.10 -2.99
C THR A 153 23.69 -7.25 -3.20
N LYS A 154 24.21 -8.47 -3.41
CA LYS A 154 25.64 -8.70 -3.71
C LYS A 154 26.07 -7.99 -5.00
N LYS A 155 25.26 -8.06 -6.06
CA LYS A 155 25.55 -7.35 -7.33
C LYS A 155 25.58 -5.83 -7.13
N GLN A 156 24.65 -5.29 -6.32
CA GLN A 156 24.62 -3.87 -5.94
C GLN A 156 25.89 -3.43 -5.22
N PHE A 157 26.31 -4.16 -4.18
CA PHE A 157 27.52 -3.85 -3.44
C PHE A 157 28.77 -3.86 -4.33
N SER A 158 28.88 -4.81 -5.26
CA SER A 158 29.98 -4.85 -6.22
C SER A 158 30.01 -3.61 -7.12
N SER A 159 28.85 -3.21 -7.65
CA SER A 159 28.72 -2.00 -8.48
C SER A 159 29.04 -0.72 -7.69
N THR A 160 28.54 -0.62 -6.45
CA THR A 160 28.77 0.51 -5.57
C THR A 160 30.28 0.62 -5.19
N LYS A 161 30.95 -0.48 -4.90
CA LYS A 161 32.40 -0.49 -4.63
C LYS A 161 33.20 0.02 -5.82
N LYS A 162 32.90 -0.44 -7.04
CA LYS A 162 33.54 0.05 -8.25
C LYS A 162 33.34 1.56 -8.43
N MET A 163 32.11 2.04 -8.21
CA MET A 163 31.80 3.47 -8.29
C MET A 163 32.56 4.28 -7.22
N GLN A 164 32.69 3.77 -5.99
CA GLN A 164 33.48 4.40 -4.93
C GLN A 164 34.96 4.50 -5.28
N ALA A 165 35.54 3.48 -5.92
CA ALA A 165 36.92 3.50 -6.37
C ALA A 165 37.21 4.58 -7.43
N LEU A 166 36.19 4.95 -8.21
CA LEU A 166 36.29 6.00 -9.24
C LEU A 166 36.09 7.43 -8.70
N GLN A 167 35.66 7.59 -7.43
CA GLN A 167 35.41 8.91 -6.84
C GLN A 167 36.58 9.89 -6.95
N PRO A 168 37.87 9.50 -6.71
CA PRO A 168 39.00 10.42 -6.86
C PRO A 168 39.14 10.92 -8.31
N GLN A 169 38.95 10.04 -9.30
CA GLN A 169 39.03 10.41 -10.71
C GLN A 169 37.87 11.35 -11.11
N ILE A 170 36.67 11.07 -10.62
CA ILE A 170 35.49 11.93 -10.81
C ILE A 170 35.72 13.32 -10.22
N LYS A 171 36.38 13.43 -9.07
CA LYS A 171 36.72 14.74 -8.48
C LYS A 171 37.66 15.54 -9.38
N ILE A 172 38.71 14.91 -9.92
CA ILE A 172 39.65 15.54 -10.83
C ILE A 172 38.93 16.04 -12.10
N ILE A 173 38.04 15.23 -12.67
CA ILE A 173 37.24 15.61 -13.83
C ILE A 173 36.34 16.80 -13.51
N LYS A 174 35.69 16.81 -12.34
CA LYS A 174 34.82 17.90 -11.89
C LYS A 174 35.59 19.22 -11.73
N GLU A 175 36.80 19.17 -11.19
CA GLU A 175 37.67 20.34 -11.04
C GLU A 175 38.14 20.87 -12.42
N LYS A 176 38.55 19.94 -13.29
CA LYS A 176 39.03 20.28 -14.64
C LYS A 176 37.96 20.93 -15.53
N PHE A 177 36.73 20.49 -15.44
CA PHE A 177 35.63 20.95 -16.30
C PHE A 177 34.56 21.71 -15.52
N LYS A 178 34.92 22.40 -14.44
CA LYS A 178 33.99 23.12 -13.56
C LYS A 178 33.09 24.11 -14.28
N ASN A 179 33.59 24.75 -15.33
CA ASN A 179 32.88 25.81 -16.08
C ASN A 179 32.19 25.30 -17.38
N ASP A 180 32.30 24.01 -17.69
CA ASP A 180 31.73 23.42 -18.90
C ASP A 180 30.95 22.13 -18.58
N PRO A 181 29.63 22.23 -18.29
CA PRO A 181 28.81 21.09 -17.94
C PRO A 181 28.73 20.00 -19.01
N GLN A 182 28.85 20.38 -20.29
CA GLN A 182 28.77 19.43 -21.41
C GLN A 182 30.02 18.57 -21.48
N LYS A 183 31.21 19.17 -21.36
CA LYS A 183 32.48 18.44 -21.31
C LYS A 183 32.60 17.61 -20.04
N LEU A 184 32.09 18.12 -18.92
CA LEU A 184 32.05 17.38 -17.65
C LEU A 184 31.25 16.08 -17.81
N ASN A 185 30.03 16.15 -18.31
CA ASN A 185 29.17 14.99 -18.50
C ASN A 185 29.78 13.98 -19.48
N LYS A 186 30.36 14.48 -20.58
CA LYS A 186 31.03 13.61 -21.55
C LYS A 186 32.24 12.89 -20.93
N ALA A 187 33.13 13.60 -20.23
CA ALA A 187 34.29 13.02 -19.59
C ALA A 187 33.94 12.01 -18.51
N GLN A 188 32.90 12.25 -17.73
CA GLN A 188 32.38 11.27 -16.76
C GLN A 188 31.82 10.03 -17.44
N THR A 189 31.05 10.20 -18.51
CA THR A 189 30.47 9.09 -19.28
C THR A 189 31.58 8.23 -19.92
N ASP A 190 32.60 8.87 -20.46
CA ASP A 190 33.75 8.18 -21.07
C ASP A 190 34.55 7.43 -20.01
N LEU A 191 34.78 8.00 -18.81
CA LEU A 191 35.39 7.31 -17.68
C LEU A 191 34.60 6.06 -17.29
N PHE A 192 33.27 6.16 -17.15
CA PHE A 192 32.41 5.02 -16.79
C PHE A 192 32.44 3.93 -17.86
N LYS A 193 32.51 4.30 -19.14
CA LYS A 193 32.63 3.33 -20.24
C LYS A 193 34.00 2.65 -20.24
N GLN A 194 35.09 3.39 -20.03
CA GLN A 194 36.44 2.85 -20.00
C GLN A 194 36.63 1.86 -18.85
N GLU A 195 36.09 2.17 -17.68
CA GLU A 195 36.16 1.31 -16.49
C GLU A 195 35.09 0.22 -16.44
N GLY A 196 34.21 0.14 -17.46
CA GLY A 196 33.14 -0.84 -17.51
C GLY A 196 32.15 -0.75 -16.36
N VAL A 197 31.97 0.45 -15.78
CA VAL A 197 31.09 0.70 -14.65
C VAL A 197 29.80 1.37 -15.13
N ASN A 198 28.67 0.71 -14.84
CA ASN A 198 27.37 1.30 -15.11
C ASN A 198 26.94 2.19 -13.91
N PRO A 199 26.83 3.53 -14.08
CA PRO A 199 26.40 4.42 -13.01
C PRO A 199 25.00 4.11 -12.48
N LEU A 200 24.13 3.54 -13.31
CA LEU A 200 22.79 3.10 -12.90
C LEU A 200 22.80 1.79 -12.12
N GLY A 201 23.87 1.00 -12.19
CA GLY A 201 23.98 -0.28 -11.50
C GLY A 201 23.94 -0.17 -9.97
N GLY A 202 24.34 0.99 -9.42
CA GLY A 202 24.28 1.26 -7.98
C GLY A 202 22.89 1.66 -7.47
N CYS A 203 22.08 2.34 -8.29
CA CYS A 203 20.73 2.80 -7.89
C CYS A 203 19.60 1.86 -8.35
N LEU A 204 19.85 0.99 -9.33
CA LEU A 204 18.85 0.08 -9.88
C LEU A 204 18.17 -0.81 -8.80
N PRO A 205 18.89 -1.39 -7.84
CA PRO A 205 18.27 -2.15 -6.77
C PRO A 205 17.34 -1.31 -5.90
N MET A 206 17.65 -0.03 -5.68
CA MET A 206 16.76 0.87 -4.93
C MET A 206 15.41 1.05 -5.65
N LEU A 207 15.41 1.14 -6.98
CA LEU A 207 14.18 1.20 -7.77
C LEU A 207 13.32 -0.06 -7.63
N PHE A 208 13.94 -1.25 -7.57
CA PHE A 208 13.22 -2.50 -7.30
C PHE A 208 12.77 -2.63 -5.84
N GLN A 209 13.54 -2.07 -4.91
CA GLN A 209 13.23 -2.15 -3.48
C GLN A 209 12.08 -1.23 -3.08
N MET A 210 11.89 -0.09 -3.76
CA MET A 210 10.81 0.85 -3.45
C MET A 210 9.41 0.22 -3.56
N PRO A 211 9.04 -0.50 -4.63
CA PRO A 211 7.76 -1.19 -4.70
C PRO A 211 7.56 -2.22 -3.58
N ILE A 212 8.62 -2.95 -3.23
CA ILE A 212 8.60 -3.93 -2.14
C ILE A 212 8.35 -3.22 -0.81
N LEU A 213 9.07 -2.14 -0.52
CA LEU A 213 8.92 -1.35 0.69
C LEU A 213 7.51 -0.75 0.81
N ILE A 214 6.97 -0.21 -0.29
CA ILE A 214 5.61 0.34 -0.33
C ILE A 214 4.58 -0.77 -0.07
N ALA A 215 4.75 -1.95 -0.66
CA ALA A 215 3.88 -3.09 -0.42
C ALA A 215 3.89 -3.50 1.07
N PHE A 216 5.06 -3.62 1.68
CA PHE A 216 5.19 -3.89 3.11
C PHE A 216 4.51 -2.82 3.96
N PHE A 217 4.84 -1.56 3.73
CA PHE A 217 4.25 -0.45 4.46
C PHE A 217 2.72 -0.47 4.39
N THR A 218 2.18 -0.72 3.19
CA THR A 218 0.73 -0.78 2.97
C THR A 218 0.10 -1.96 3.72
N VAL A 219 0.70 -3.16 3.64
CA VAL A 219 0.21 -4.34 4.35
C VAL A 219 0.27 -4.12 5.86
N PHE A 220 1.41 -3.71 6.41
CA PHE A 220 1.55 -3.49 7.86
C PHE A 220 0.61 -2.42 8.39
N ARG A 221 0.33 -1.38 7.59
CA ARG A 221 -0.57 -0.30 7.99
C ARG A 221 -2.04 -0.71 7.96
N SER A 222 -2.45 -1.57 7.03
CA SER A 222 -3.86 -1.92 6.78
C SER A 222 -4.30 -3.22 7.46
N THR A 223 -3.37 -4.09 7.87
CA THR A 223 -3.69 -5.40 8.42
C THR A 223 -4.13 -5.29 9.87
N ILE A 224 -5.38 -5.69 10.15
CA ILE A 224 -5.96 -5.70 11.50
C ILE A 224 -5.36 -6.80 12.39
N GLU A 225 -4.86 -7.86 11.78
CA GLU A 225 -4.36 -9.07 12.44
C GLU A 225 -3.18 -8.80 13.39
N PHE A 226 -2.49 -7.66 13.24
CA PHE A 226 -1.35 -7.25 14.10
C PHE A 226 -1.81 -6.51 15.35
N ARG A 227 -3.09 -6.11 15.40
CA ARG A 227 -3.64 -5.37 16.53
C ARG A 227 -3.92 -6.30 17.69
N GLY A 228 -3.35 -5.98 18.85
CA GLY A 228 -3.43 -6.83 20.04
C GLY A 228 -2.68 -8.15 19.90
N ALA A 229 -1.83 -8.30 18.86
CA ALA A 229 -0.99 -9.47 18.71
C ALA A 229 0.23 -9.36 19.63
N PRO A 230 0.40 -10.28 20.61
CA PRO A 230 1.57 -10.27 21.48
C PRO A 230 2.80 -10.79 20.74
N PHE A 231 3.98 -10.32 21.14
CA PHE A 231 5.24 -10.89 20.69
C PHE A 231 5.85 -11.73 21.82
N PHE A 232 6.74 -11.13 22.60
CA PHE A 232 7.30 -11.79 23.75
C PHE A 232 7.78 -10.74 24.77
N GLY A 233 7.91 -11.15 26.05
CA GLY A 233 8.32 -10.26 27.13
C GLY A 233 7.23 -9.19 27.41
N TRP A 234 7.59 -7.96 27.29
CA TRP A 234 6.73 -6.80 27.58
C TRP A 234 5.88 -6.31 26.38
N ILE A 235 6.18 -6.81 25.17
CA ILE A 235 5.46 -6.39 23.96
C ILE A 235 4.14 -7.16 23.89
N THR A 236 3.06 -6.49 24.32
CA THR A 236 1.71 -7.07 24.38
C THR A 236 0.89 -6.77 23.12
N ASP A 237 1.27 -5.74 22.35
CA ASP A 237 0.57 -5.32 21.13
C ASP A 237 1.58 -4.78 20.11
N LEU A 238 1.76 -5.51 19.00
CA LEU A 238 2.65 -5.11 17.89
C LEU A 238 2.16 -3.88 17.12
N SER A 239 0.92 -3.43 17.32
CA SER A 239 0.35 -2.26 16.66
C SER A 239 0.42 -0.98 17.50
N ALA A 240 0.76 -1.09 18.77
CA ALA A 240 0.88 0.02 19.71
C ALA A 240 2.34 0.47 19.85
N PRO A 241 2.58 1.77 20.15
CA PRO A 241 3.90 2.21 20.55
C PRO A 241 4.34 1.54 21.86
N ASP A 242 5.62 1.21 21.96
CA ASP A 242 6.18 0.68 23.21
C ASP A 242 6.16 1.78 24.29
N THR A 243 5.74 1.42 25.50
CA THR A 243 5.61 2.34 26.65
C THR A 243 6.73 2.21 27.66
N LEU A 244 7.82 1.53 27.31
CA LEU A 244 8.97 1.33 28.20
C LEU A 244 9.84 2.57 28.39
N PHE A 245 9.62 3.65 27.61
CA PHE A 245 10.32 4.92 27.70
C PHE A 245 9.36 6.09 27.57
#